data_e12224052e0e8d394b730e1fa5b670d9
#
_entry.id   e12224052e0e8d394b730e1fa5b670d9
#
_cell.length_a   1.000
_cell.length_b   1.000
_cell.length_c   1.000
_cell.angle_alpha   90.00
_cell.angle_beta   90.00
_cell.angle_gamma   90.00
#
_symmetry.space_group_name_H-M   'P 1'
#
loop_
_entity.id
_entity.type
_entity.pdbx_description
1 polymer ?
#
loop_
_entity_poly.entity_id
_entity_poly.type
_entity_poly.pdbx_seq_one_letter_code
_entity_poly.pdbx_strand_id
1 'polypeptide(L)'
;CRVAQSLAQYCVGANYAWAMAEGLFLLRLLVATSGRRCLPAFLLLGWGVPVLFVVPWVVLRYLYENKGCWERNEKAAVWWVIRCPILVAVAVNFVVFVRIVRILVAKVRAHQVSRGDTRLRLARSTLTLIPLLGVHEVIFALAGEGEGGGGLRLARLCLHLLLTSAQGLVVSVLYCFTNKEV
;
A
#
# COMPACT_ATOMS: atom_id res chain seq x y z
N CYS A 1 -25.75 0.92 -0.34
CA CYS A 1 -24.87 2.06 -0.59
C CYS A 1 -23.86 2.25 0.55
N ARG A 2 -24.27 2.49 1.80
CA ARG A 2 -23.36 2.71 2.95
C ARG A 2 -22.45 1.52 3.24
N VAL A 3 -23.00 0.30 3.19
CA VAL A 3 -22.23 -0.94 3.38
C VAL A 3 -21.18 -1.10 2.28
N ALA A 4 -21.55 -0.84 1.04
CA ALA A 4 -20.61 -0.91 -0.08
C ALA A 4 -19.46 0.08 0.08
N GLN A 5 -19.73 1.31 0.53
CA GLN A 5 -18.71 2.32 0.80
C GLN A 5 -17.79 1.90 1.96
N SER A 6 -18.36 1.36 3.04
CA SER A 6 -17.56 0.85 4.17
C SER A 6 -16.67 -0.31 3.77
N LEU A 7 -17.19 -1.24 2.97
CA LEU A 7 -16.45 -2.36 2.44
C LEU A 7 -15.32 -1.91 1.49
N ALA A 8 -15.60 -0.94 0.63
CA ALA A 8 -14.59 -0.35 -0.26
C ALA A 8 -13.43 0.28 0.54
N GLN A 9 -13.73 1.05 1.59
CA GLN A 9 -12.71 1.63 2.46
C GLN A 9 -11.91 0.56 3.21
N TYR A 10 -12.55 -0.51 3.66
CA TYR A 10 -11.86 -1.66 4.26
C TYR A 10 -10.90 -2.34 3.27
N CYS A 11 -11.35 -2.60 2.04
CA CYS A 11 -10.53 -3.22 1.02
C CYS A 11 -9.31 -2.37 0.65
N VAL A 12 -9.50 -1.05 0.54
CA VAL A 12 -8.39 -0.11 0.30
C VAL A 12 -7.39 -0.16 1.47
N GLY A 13 -7.87 -0.06 2.70
CA GLY A 13 -7.03 -0.17 3.90
C GLY A 13 -6.27 -1.50 3.98
N ALA A 14 -6.95 -2.61 3.68
CA ALA A 14 -6.35 -3.94 3.63
C ALA A 14 -5.25 -4.04 2.56
N ASN A 15 -5.45 -3.45 1.39
CA ASN A 15 -4.45 -3.42 0.33
C ASN A 15 -3.14 -2.76 0.81
N TYR A 16 -3.21 -1.61 1.47
CA TYR A 16 -2.03 -0.94 2.03
C TYR A 16 -1.41 -1.69 3.20
N ALA A 17 -2.23 -2.29 4.06
CA ALA A 17 -1.75 -3.10 5.19
C ALA A 17 -1.02 -4.36 4.69
N TRP A 18 -1.53 -5.01 3.66
CA TRP A 18 -0.87 -6.15 3.03
C TRP A 18 0.44 -5.77 2.34
N ALA A 19 0.48 -4.65 1.60
CA ALA A 19 1.71 -4.13 1.01
C ALA A 19 2.79 -3.88 2.08
N MET A 20 2.39 -3.33 3.24
CA MET A 20 3.28 -3.14 4.38
C MET A 20 3.73 -4.48 4.99
N ALA A 21 2.83 -5.45 5.13
CA ALA A 21 3.14 -6.78 5.64
C ALA A 21 4.15 -7.52 4.74
N GLU A 22 3.96 -7.46 3.42
CA GLU A 22 4.87 -8.04 2.43
C GLU A 22 6.25 -7.38 2.48
N GLY A 23 6.32 -6.07 2.55
CA GLY A 23 7.57 -5.33 2.68
C GLY A 23 8.34 -5.71 3.94
N LEU A 24 7.65 -5.78 5.08
CA LEU A 24 8.24 -6.21 6.36
C LEU A 24 8.69 -7.68 6.33
N PHE A 25 7.90 -8.55 5.72
CA PHE A 25 8.27 -9.95 5.52
C PHE A 25 9.55 -10.09 4.71
N LEU A 26 9.66 -9.34 3.60
CA LEU A 26 10.87 -9.31 2.77
C LEU A 26 12.09 -8.78 3.52
N LEU A 27 11.93 -7.68 4.24
CA LEU A 27 13.01 -7.12 5.05
C LEU A 27 13.49 -8.15 6.08
N ARG A 28 12.56 -8.82 6.74
CA ARG A 28 12.89 -9.88 7.69
C ARG A 28 13.61 -11.06 7.02
N LEU A 29 13.16 -11.48 5.84
CA LEU A 29 13.79 -12.57 5.08
C LEU A 29 15.24 -12.25 4.72
N LEU A 30 15.55 -10.99 4.43
CA LEU A 30 16.89 -10.52 4.09
C LEU A 30 17.81 -10.38 5.31
N VAL A 31 17.26 -9.98 6.45
CA VAL A 31 18.04 -9.72 7.68
C VAL A 31 18.16 -10.97 8.54
N ALA A 32 17.10 -11.75 8.70
CA ALA A 32 17.06 -12.90 9.58
C ALA A 32 17.26 -14.21 8.83
N THR A 33 18.31 -14.92 9.20
CA THR A 33 18.61 -16.28 8.69
C THR A 33 17.72 -17.33 9.34
N SER A 34 17.02 -16.99 10.44
CA SER A 34 16.23 -17.93 11.24
C SER A 34 14.74 -17.83 10.92
N GLY A 35 14.22 -18.91 10.37
CA GLY A 35 12.85 -19.04 9.87
C GLY A 35 11.77 -19.24 10.94
N ARG A 36 11.68 -18.40 11.98
CA ARG A 36 10.50 -18.42 12.85
C ARG A 36 9.27 -18.00 12.05
N ARG A 37 8.30 -18.91 11.95
CA ARG A 37 7.03 -18.71 11.28
C ARG A 37 6.20 -17.65 12.03
N CYS A 38 6.23 -16.40 11.56
CA CYS A 38 5.37 -15.33 12.07
C CYS A 38 4.18 -15.07 11.13
N LEU A 39 3.77 -16.08 10.39
CA LEU A 39 2.61 -15.98 9.48
C LEU A 39 1.35 -15.43 10.17
N PRO A 40 0.94 -15.88 11.38
CA PRO A 40 -0.25 -15.32 12.02
C PRO A 40 -0.13 -13.83 12.35
N ALA A 41 1.06 -13.32 12.65
CA ALA A 41 1.28 -11.90 12.89
C ALA A 41 1.09 -11.08 11.62
N PHE A 42 1.55 -11.56 10.46
CA PHE A 42 1.35 -10.88 9.17
C PHE A 42 -0.11 -10.93 8.70
N LEU A 43 -0.80 -12.07 8.95
CA LEU A 43 -2.24 -12.16 8.67
C LEU A 43 -3.04 -11.20 9.54
N LEU A 44 -2.71 -11.09 10.82
CA LEU A 44 -3.34 -10.14 11.73
C LEU A 44 -3.06 -8.68 11.31
N LEU A 45 -1.84 -8.39 10.89
CA LEU A 45 -1.47 -7.07 10.37
C LEU A 45 -2.27 -6.72 9.11
N GLY A 46 -2.33 -7.62 8.13
CA GLY A 46 -2.99 -7.38 6.84
C GLY A 46 -4.50 -7.24 6.95
N TRP A 47 -5.16 -8.07 7.75
CA TRP A 47 -6.62 -8.09 7.87
C TRP A 47 -7.16 -7.40 9.12
N GLY A 48 -6.42 -7.43 10.22
CA GLY A 48 -6.86 -6.86 11.51
C GLY A 48 -6.66 -5.36 11.61
N VAL A 49 -5.52 -4.85 11.19
CA VAL A 49 -5.23 -3.41 11.29
C VAL A 49 -6.26 -2.55 10.56
N PRO A 50 -6.73 -2.85 9.33
CA PRO A 50 -7.76 -2.06 8.67
C PRO A 50 -9.06 -1.97 9.46
N VAL A 51 -9.44 -2.99 10.20
CA VAL A 51 -10.65 -3.00 11.03
C VAL A 51 -10.56 -1.92 12.12
N LEU A 52 -9.37 -1.73 12.72
CA LEU A 52 -9.16 -0.79 13.83
C LEU A 52 -9.43 0.67 13.46
N PHE A 53 -9.35 1.07 12.21
CA PHE A 53 -9.65 2.43 11.79
C PHE A 53 -10.93 2.54 10.93
N VAL A 54 -11.33 1.49 10.24
CA VAL A 54 -12.60 1.49 9.49
C VAL A 54 -13.80 1.46 10.44
N VAL A 55 -13.76 0.67 11.52
CA VAL A 55 -14.86 0.62 12.49
C VAL A 55 -15.11 1.99 13.16
N PRO A 56 -14.09 2.67 13.73
CA PRO A 56 -14.28 4.02 14.25
C PRO A 56 -14.78 5.00 13.20
N TRP A 57 -14.29 4.91 11.96
CA TRP A 57 -14.76 5.76 10.87
C TRP A 57 -16.24 5.55 10.56
N VAL A 58 -16.70 4.30 10.48
CA VAL A 58 -18.13 3.97 10.26
C VAL A 58 -18.98 4.52 11.39
N VAL A 59 -18.53 4.37 12.65
CA VAL A 59 -19.26 4.88 13.83
C VAL A 59 -19.34 6.41 13.78
N LEU A 60 -18.24 7.09 13.51
CA LEU A 60 -18.20 8.56 13.39
C LEU A 60 -19.10 9.06 12.25
N ARG A 61 -19.09 8.37 11.11
CA ARG A 61 -19.99 8.68 9.99
C ARG A 61 -21.46 8.49 10.36
N TYR A 62 -21.78 7.43 11.06
CA TYR A 62 -23.15 7.16 11.48
C TYR A 62 -23.66 8.22 12.47
N LEU A 63 -22.82 8.64 13.43
CA LEU A 63 -23.21 9.59 14.48
C LEU A 63 -23.23 11.05 14.00
N TYR A 64 -22.27 11.47 13.18
CA TYR A 64 -22.06 12.89 12.86
C TYR A 64 -22.42 13.28 11.43
N GLU A 65 -22.35 12.37 10.47
CA GLU A 65 -22.56 12.65 9.04
C GLU A 65 -23.45 11.59 8.38
N ASN A 66 -24.60 11.24 8.97
CA ASN A 66 -25.48 10.21 8.45
C ASN A 66 -26.36 10.71 7.28
N LYS A 67 -25.72 11.32 6.26
CA LYS A 67 -26.40 11.85 5.07
C LYS A 67 -25.98 11.05 3.81
N GLY A 68 -26.95 10.65 3.00
CA GLY A 68 -26.72 10.00 1.71
C GLY A 68 -25.91 8.71 1.78
N CYS A 69 -25.07 8.47 0.78
CA CYS A 69 -24.20 7.29 0.63
C CYS A 69 -22.82 7.43 1.25
N TRP A 70 -22.57 8.44 2.06
CA TRP A 70 -21.25 8.73 2.66
C TRP A 70 -20.14 9.05 1.63
N GLU A 71 -20.54 9.48 0.45
CA GLU A 71 -19.60 9.81 -0.64
C GLU A 71 -18.88 11.14 -0.41
N ARG A 72 -19.58 12.14 0.15
CA ARG A 72 -18.99 13.45 0.44
C ARG A 72 -18.45 13.51 1.86
N ASN A 73 -17.23 14.04 1.98
CA ASN A 73 -16.59 14.32 3.25
C ASN A 73 -16.84 15.78 3.64
N GLU A 74 -17.90 16.03 4.45
CA GLU A 74 -18.19 17.39 4.93
C GLU A 74 -17.28 17.80 6.09
N LYS A 75 -16.85 16.83 6.92
CA LYS A 75 -15.95 17.09 8.06
C LYS A 75 -14.56 16.53 7.81
N ALA A 76 -13.56 17.41 7.79
CA ALA A 76 -12.15 17.04 7.62
C ALA A 76 -11.67 16.02 8.67
N ALA A 77 -12.11 16.13 9.93
CA ALA A 77 -11.72 15.22 11.01
C ALA A 77 -12.08 13.75 10.72
N VAL A 78 -13.29 13.50 10.19
CA VAL A 78 -13.75 12.14 9.86
C VAL A 78 -12.98 11.57 8.66
N TRP A 79 -12.64 12.41 7.70
CA TRP A 79 -11.81 12.03 6.56
C TRP A 79 -10.38 11.65 6.97
N TRP A 80 -9.78 12.39 7.91
CA TRP A 80 -8.45 12.09 8.41
C TRP A 80 -8.36 10.77 9.17
N VAL A 81 -9.42 10.30 9.80
CA VAL A 81 -9.44 8.98 10.49
C VAL A 81 -9.09 7.84 9.52
N ILE A 82 -9.51 7.91 8.27
CA ILE A 82 -9.19 6.91 7.24
C ILE A 82 -7.86 7.22 6.55
N ARG A 83 -7.57 8.49 6.28
CA ARG A 83 -6.38 8.88 5.51
C ARG A 83 -5.09 8.80 6.30
N CYS A 84 -5.12 9.16 7.57
CA CYS A 84 -3.94 9.12 8.41
C CYS A 84 -3.29 7.72 8.49
N PRO A 85 -4.02 6.62 8.77
CA PRO A 85 -3.45 5.28 8.75
C PRO A 85 -2.86 4.87 7.39
N ILE A 86 -3.51 5.25 6.30
CA ILE A 86 -3.00 4.98 4.94
C ILE A 86 -1.68 5.71 4.70
N LEU A 87 -1.58 6.99 5.07
CA LEU A 87 -0.34 7.76 4.94
C LEU A 87 0.79 7.19 5.81
N VAL A 88 0.48 6.74 7.01
CA VAL A 88 1.44 6.05 7.89
C VAL A 88 1.92 4.76 7.24
N ALA A 89 1.03 3.94 6.68
CA ALA A 89 1.38 2.72 5.97
C ALA A 89 2.29 3.01 4.78
N VAL A 90 2.01 4.04 4.00
CA VAL A 90 2.83 4.49 2.86
C VAL A 90 4.22 4.94 3.33
N ALA A 91 4.30 5.73 4.42
CA ALA A 91 5.57 6.17 4.99
C ALA A 91 6.43 4.99 5.48
N VAL A 92 5.81 4.03 6.17
CA VAL A 92 6.48 2.79 6.61
C VAL A 92 6.97 1.99 5.42
N ASN A 93 6.16 1.83 4.37
CA ASN A 93 6.56 1.15 3.15
C ASN A 93 7.77 1.81 2.48
N PHE A 94 7.81 3.14 2.45
CA PHE A 94 8.95 3.87 1.91
C PHE A 94 10.25 3.63 2.73
N VAL A 95 10.16 3.67 4.06
CA VAL A 95 11.30 3.37 4.94
C VAL A 95 11.79 1.94 4.75
N VAL A 96 10.88 0.97 4.69
CA VAL A 96 11.18 -0.44 4.42
C VAL A 96 11.87 -0.60 3.06
N PHE A 97 11.36 0.06 2.03
CA PHE A 97 11.97 0.09 0.70
C PHE A 97 13.42 0.57 0.75
N VAL A 98 13.69 1.72 1.37
CA VAL A 98 15.05 2.27 1.49
C VAL A 98 15.97 1.29 2.23
N ARG A 99 15.48 0.65 3.30
CA ARG A 99 16.23 -0.37 4.05
C ARG A 99 16.57 -1.58 3.18
N ILE A 100 15.62 -2.10 2.43
CA ILE A 100 15.83 -3.24 1.52
C ILE A 100 16.85 -2.89 0.44
N VAL A 101 16.74 -1.71 -0.18
CA VAL A 101 17.73 -1.25 -1.20
C VAL A 101 19.14 -1.19 -0.62
N ARG A 102 19.28 -0.58 0.57
CA ARG A 102 20.60 -0.50 1.22
C ARG A 102 21.22 -1.88 1.49
N ILE A 103 20.42 -2.83 1.99
CA ILE A 103 20.87 -4.20 2.25
C ILE A 103 21.28 -4.89 0.94
N LEU A 104 20.47 -4.74 -0.13
CA LEU A 104 20.79 -5.32 -1.43
C LEU A 104 22.06 -4.76 -2.01
N VAL A 105 22.25 -3.44 -1.99
CA VAL A 105 23.48 -2.79 -2.47
C VAL A 105 24.69 -3.25 -1.67
N ALA A 106 24.58 -3.35 -0.35
CA ALA A 106 25.66 -3.83 0.51
C ALA A 106 26.04 -5.29 0.18
N LYS A 107 25.06 -6.16 -0.03
CA LYS A 107 25.29 -7.58 -0.39
C LYS A 107 25.90 -7.72 -1.79
N VAL A 108 25.45 -6.91 -2.74
CA VAL A 108 26.04 -6.90 -4.11
C VAL A 108 27.51 -6.43 -4.07
N ARG A 109 27.80 -5.37 -3.30
CA ARG A 109 29.17 -4.85 -3.15
C ARG A 109 30.13 -5.84 -2.47
N ALA A 110 29.62 -6.63 -1.52
CA ALA A 110 30.40 -7.63 -0.80
C ALA A 110 30.65 -8.92 -1.61
N HIS A 111 30.28 -8.98 -2.89
CA HIS A 111 30.34 -10.19 -3.75
C HIS A 111 29.73 -11.46 -3.13
N GLN A 112 28.84 -11.31 -2.14
CA GLN A 112 28.15 -12.43 -1.49
C GLN A 112 26.94 -12.94 -2.29
N VAL A 113 26.75 -12.43 -3.49
CA VAL A 113 25.65 -12.84 -4.38
C VAL A 113 26.08 -14.07 -5.16
N SER A 114 25.79 -15.24 -4.63
CA SER A 114 25.73 -16.47 -5.45
C SER A 114 24.63 -16.29 -6.49
N ARG A 115 24.91 -16.62 -7.76
CA ARG A 115 23.97 -16.53 -8.89
C ARG A 115 22.64 -17.29 -8.70
N GLY A 116 22.52 -18.09 -7.64
CA GLY A 116 21.36 -18.93 -7.29
C GLY A 116 20.54 -18.45 -6.10
N ASP A 117 20.76 -17.24 -5.56
CA ASP A 117 20.05 -16.81 -4.37
C ASP A 117 18.64 -16.30 -4.72
N THR A 118 17.66 -17.21 -4.67
CA THR A 118 16.24 -16.97 -4.95
C THR A 118 15.69 -15.84 -4.08
N ARG A 119 16.22 -15.64 -2.87
CA ARG A 119 15.83 -14.58 -1.93
C ARG A 119 16.16 -13.19 -2.46
N LEU A 120 17.35 -13.01 -3.04
CA LEU A 120 17.79 -11.73 -3.61
C LEU A 120 17.02 -11.39 -4.87
N ARG A 121 16.68 -12.39 -5.67
CA ARG A 121 15.88 -12.21 -6.89
C ARG A 121 14.44 -11.84 -6.56
N LEU A 122 13.84 -12.54 -5.57
CA LEU A 122 12.50 -12.22 -5.06
C LEU A 122 12.45 -10.79 -4.49
N ALA A 123 13.45 -10.43 -3.68
CA ALA A 123 13.55 -9.09 -3.11
C ALA A 123 13.67 -8.00 -4.19
N ARG A 124 14.46 -8.23 -5.24
CA ARG A 124 14.60 -7.30 -6.37
C ARG A 124 13.30 -7.12 -7.14
N SER A 125 12.56 -8.20 -7.36
CA SER A 125 11.27 -8.17 -8.06
C SER A 125 10.20 -7.44 -7.25
N THR A 126 10.12 -7.69 -5.95
CA THR A 126 9.15 -7.05 -5.05
C THR A 126 9.52 -5.60 -4.75
N LEU A 127 10.80 -5.25 -4.83
CA LEU A 127 11.28 -3.89 -4.61
C LEU A 127 10.68 -2.87 -5.59
N THR A 128 10.42 -3.26 -6.82
CA THR A 128 9.77 -2.42 -7.83
C THR A 128 8.29 -2.17 -7.55
N LEU A 129 7.66 -3.00 -6.74
CA LEU A 129 6.23 -2.87 -6.38
C LEU A 129 5.97 -1.86 -5.26
N ILE A 130 6.87 -1.73 -4.30
CA ILE A 130 6.65 -0.91 -3.09
C ILE A 130 6.52 0.59 -3.41
N PRO A 131 7.39 1.23 -4.24
CA PRO A 131 7.23 2.65 -4.58
C PRO A 131 6.02 2.90 -5.47
N LEU A 132 5.67 1.96 -6.33
CA LEU A 132 4.54 2.11 -7.25
C LEU A 132 3.20 2.19 -6.51
N LEU A 133 3.05 1.44 -5.41
CA LEU A 133 1.86 1.45 -4.54
C LEU A 133 1.70 2.72 -3.72
N GLY A 134 2.80 3.42 -3.38
CA GLY A 134 2.78 4.56 -2.48
C GLY A 134 2.82 5.94 -3.16
N VAL A 135 3.48 6.06 -4.31
CA VAL A 135 3.77 7.36 -4.93
C VAL A 135 2.51 8.10 -5.37
N HIS A 136 1.58 7.44 -6.01
CA HIS A 136 0.34 8.07 -6.47
C HIS A 136 -0.56 8.50 -5.31
N GLU A 137 -0.63 7.73 -4.22
CA GLU A 137 -1.41 8.09 -3.03
C GLU A 137 -0.84 9.30 -2.31
N VAL A 138 0.49 9.41 -2.21
CA VAL A 138 1.14 10.59 -1.63
C VAL A 138 0.85 11.81 -2.48
N ILE A 139 0.94 11.71 -3.81
CA ILE A 139 0.63 12.81 -4.73
C ILE A 139 -0.82 13.25 -4.57
N PHE A 140 -1.78 12.31 -4.50
CA PHE A 140 -3.20 12.63 -4.33
C PHE A 140 -3.54 13.16 -2.94
N ALA A 141 -2.85 12.70 -1.89
CA ALA A 141 -3.03 13.20 -0.53
C ALA A 141 -2.45 14.62 -0.37
N LEU A 142 -1.26 14.89 -0.97
CA LEU A 142 -0.62 16.21 -0.92
C LEU A 142 -1.29 17.23 -1.84
N ALA A 143 -1.83 16.81 -2.98
CA ALA A 143 -2.53 17.69 -3.90
C ALA A 143 -3.84 18.26 -3.32
N GLY A 144 -4.27 17.78 -2.14
CA GLY A 144 -5.46 18.24 -1.44
C GLY A 144 -6.76 18.00 -2.23
N GLU A 145 -7.88 18.04 -1.55
CA GLU A 145 -9.19 18.22 -2.19
C GLU A 145 -9.38 19.73 -2.47
N GLY A 146 -8.50 20.30 -3.29
CA GLY A 146 -8.69 21.68 -3.74
C GLY A 146 -10.02 21.76 -4.47
N GLU A 147 -10.83 22.75 -4.15
CA GLU A 147 -12.05 23.16 -4.83
C GLU A 147 -11.76 23.63 -6.27
N GLY A 148 -11.17 22.75 -7.05
CA GLY A 148 -11.01 22.93 -8.48
C GLY A 148 -12.31 22.55 -9.18
N GLY A 149 -12.73 23.36 -10.17
CA GLY A 149 -13.92 23.11 -10.97
C GLY A 149 -13.99 21.69 -11.51
N GLY A 150 -15.19 21.21 -11.89
CA GLY A 150 -15.49 19.83 -12.24
C GLY A 150 -14.52 19.15 -13.21
N GLY A 151 -13.85 19.93 -14.10
CA GLY A 151 -12.83 19.42 -15.04
C GLY A 151 -11.56 18.92 -14.35
N LEU A 152 -11.08 19.61 -13.30
CA LEU A 152 -9.89 19.20 -12.56
C LEU A 152 -10.15 17.93 -11.74
N ARG A 153 -11.35 17.80 -11.19
CA ARG A 153 -11.80 16.60 -10.49
C ARG A 153 -11.87 15.38 -11.42
N LEU A 154 -12.41 15.58 -12.62
CA LEU A 154 -12.48 14.52 -13.63
C LEU A 154 -11.08 14.12 -14.11
N ALA A 155 -10.20 15.07 -14.39
CA ALA A 155 -8.83 14.79 -14.80
C ALA A 155 -8.05 14.01 -13.72
N ARG A 156 -8.22 14.39 -12.44
CA ARG A 156 -7.65 13.66 -11.30
C ARG A 156 -8.16 12.22 -11.22
N LEU A 157 -9.47 12.02 -11.38
CA LEU A 157 -10.07 10.68 -11.36
C LEU A 157 -9.53 9.82 -12.51
N CYS A 158 -9.48 10.37 -13.72
CA CYS A 158 -8.91 9.67 -14.89
C CYS A 158 -7.44 9.31 -14.67
N LEU A 159 -6.64 10.23 -14.14
CA LEU A 159 -5.23 9.98 -13.86
C LEU A 159 -5.06 8.88 -12.78
N HIS A 160 -5.86 8.93 -11.72
CA HIS A 160 -5.86 7.89 -10.68
C HIS A 160 -6.20 6.51 -11.26
N LEU A 161 -7.25 6.42 -12.06
CA LEU A 161 -7.65 5.17 -12.71
C LEU A 161 -6.59 4.65 -13.68
N LEU A 162 -5.97 5.53 -14.47
CA LEU A 162 -4.88 5.17 -15.38
C LEU A 162 -3.66 4.64 -14.60
N LEU A 163 -3.24 5.31 -13.54
CA LEU A 163 -2.11 4.88 -12.72
C LEU A 163 -2.39 3.52 -12.04
N THR A 164 -3.60 3.33 -11.52
CA THR A 164 -4.00 2.07 -10.89
C THR A 164 -4.06 0.92 -11.90
N SER A 165 -4.55 1.17 -13.10
CA SER A 165 -4.56 0.18 -14.20
C SER A 165 -3.16 -0.14 -14.70
N ALA A 166 -2.32 0.88 -14.89
CA ALA A 166 -0.93 0.71 -15.30
C ALA A 166 -0.11 -0.08 -14.28
N GLN A 167 -0.40 0.06 -13.00
CA GLN A 167 0.23 -0.70 -11.93
C GLN A 167 0.03 -2.21 -12.11
N GLY A 168 -1.19 -2.66 -12.39
CA GLY A 168 -1.49 -4.07 -12.64
C GLY A 168 -0.72 -4.62 -13.85
N LEU A 169 -0.63 -3.85 -14.92
CA LEU A 169 0.16 -4.20 -16.11
C LEU A 169 1.65 -4.33 -15.79
N VAL A 170 2.22 -3.35 -15.08
CA VAL A 170 3.64 -3.35 -14.69
C VAL A 170 3.95 -4.55 -13.81
N VAL A 171 3.08 -4.85 -12.84
CA VAL A 171 3.21 -6.04 -11.98
C VAL A 171 3.21 -7.32 -12.81
N SER A 172 2.25 -7.48 -13.71
CA SER A 172 2.15 -8.66 -14.57
C SER A 172 3.38 -8.83 -15.45
N VAL A 173 3.86 -7.75 -16.07
CA VAL A 173 5.07 -7.77 -16.92
C VAL A 173 6.30 -8.15 -16.09
N LEU A 174 6.48 -7.56 -14.91
CA LEU A 174 7.63 -7.87 -14.05
C LEU A 174 7.62 -9.32 -13.55
N TYR A 175 6.48 -9.83 -13.14
CA TYR A 175 6.40 -11.20 -12.62
C TYR A 175 6.39 -12.26 -13.71
N CYS A 176 5.66 -12.04 -14.82
CA CYS A 176 5.52 -13.05 -15.85
C CYS A 176 6.64 -13.03 -16.88
N PHE A 177 7.12 -11.86 -17.30
CA PHE A 177 8.07 -11.76 -18.41
C PHE A 177 9.52 -11.54 -17.98
N THR A 178 9.76 -10.93 -16.80
CA THR A 178 11.13 -10.71 -16.32
C THR A 178 11.65 -11.89 -15.51
N ASN A 179 10.77 -12.76 -15.03
CA ASN A 179 11.15 -13.96 -14.31
C ASN A 179 11.44 -15.08 -15.31
N LYS A 180 12.71 -15.30 -15.64
CA LYS A 180 13.19 -16.31 -16.61
C LYS A 180 12.99 -17.78 -16.18
N GLU A 181 12.13 -18.06 -15.23
CA GLU A 181 11.85 -19.42 -14.73
C GLU A 181 10.43 -19.94 -15.07
N VAL A 182 9.74 -19.27 -15.97
CA VAL A 182 8.50 -19.82 -16.55
C VAL A 182 8.80 -20.31 -17.95
#